data_6a25dc9e5c8fa48add3d50dcf4f767f4
#
_entry.id   6a25dc9e5c8fa48add3d50dcf4f767f4
#
_cell.length_a   1.000
_cell.length_b   1.000
_cell.length_c   1.000
_cell.angle_alpha   90.00
_cell.angle_beta   90.00
_cell.angle_gamma   90.00
#
_symmetry.space_group_name_H-M   'P 1'
#
loop_
_entity.id
_entity.type
_entity.pdbx_description
1 polymer ?
#
loop_
_entity_poly.entity_id
_entity_poly.type
_entity_poly.pdbx_seq_one_letter_code
_entity_poly.pdbx_strand_id
1 'polypeptide(L)'
;MPKKIEKSYKNLDFLNSPEARAIRILCEYEEPKRRFEQENVTDTIVFFGSARAKPLEDINDKISHLERELALDLSEEKRKDLEKILAKTKKSVQLSEYYEQTRELAKRITAWDMERKGPNRYYISTGGGPGIMEAANRGASEVPGGRSVGLGISLPFEENLNPYISDGLGFEFHYFFTRKYWFLYLCKAMVICPGGFGTLDELFETLTLRQTGKITKPLPTVLFGKKYWDSIFNLDVMAEWGTISPEDLDLFLITDSIDEAFDFITQGLIDMENNS
;
A
#
# COMPACT_ATOMS: atom_id res chain seq x y z
N MET A 1 -5.23 52.64 -9.13
CA MET A 1 -4.35 51.77 -9.94
C MET A 1 -5.26 50.79 -10.70
N PRO A 2 -5.04 50.49 -11.98
CA PRO A 2 -5.83 49.52 -12.69
C PRO A 2 -5.66 48.14 -12.03
N LYS A 3 -6.78 47.44 -11.75
CA LYS A 3 -6.80 46.13 -11.14
C LYS A 3 -6.12 45.14 -12.12
N LYS A 4 -5.02 44.51 -11.73
CA LYS A 4 -4.33 43.55 -12.57
C LYS A 4 -5.27 42.38 -12.86
N ILE A 5 -5.61 42.12 -14.11
CA ILE A 5 -6.46 41.01 -14.51
C ILE A 5 -5.68 39.73 -14.31
N GLU A 6 -6.22 38.80 -13.53
CA GLU A 6 -5.62 37.50 -13.27
C GLU A 6 -5.87 36.54 -14.45
N LYS A 7 -4.86 35.73 -14.77
CA LYS A 7 -5.01 34.68 -15.80
C LYS A 7 -5.90 33.55 -15.25
N SER A 8 -6.81 33.02 -16.06
CA SER A 8 -7.78 32.01 -15.65
C SER A 8 -7.15 30.77 -14.93
N TYR A 9 -5.99 30.30 -15.40
CA TYR A 9 -5.28 29.18 -14.79
C TYR A 9 -4.57 29.51 -13.45
N LYS A 10 -4.63 30.78 -13.00
CA LYS A 10 -4.17 31.22 -11.67
C LYS A 10 -5.33 31.57 -10.73
N ASN A 11 -6.55 31.59 -11.25
CA ASN A 11 -7.74 31.87 -10.47
C ASN A 11 -8.11 30.64 -9.65
N LEU A 12 -7.67 30.60 -8.39
CA LEU A 12 -7.91 29.48 -7.47
C LEU A 12 -9.39 29.32 -7.12
N ASP A 13 -10.17 30.39 -7.08
CA ASP A 13 -11.61 30.30 -6.82
C ASP A 13 -12.30 29.52 -7.94
N PHE A 14 -11.93 29.80 -9.20
CA PHE A 14 -12.41 29.04 -10.36
C PHE A 14 -11.89 27.60 -10.31
N LEU A 15 -10.59 27.39 -10.10
CA LEU A 15 -9.98 26.04 -10.11
C LEU A 15 -10.54 25.13 -9.02
N ASN A 16 -10.99 25.69 -7.90
CA ASN A 16 -11.63 24.95 -6.81
C ASN A 16 -13.15 24.83 -6.96
N SER A 17 -13.74 25.47 -7.97
CA SER A 17 -15.18 25.40 -8.21
C SER A 17 -15.63 24.06 -8.81
N PRO A 18 -16.93 23.70 -8.72
CA PRO A 18 -17.47 22.50 -9.36
C PRO A 18 -17.23 22.46 -10.88
N GLU A 19 -17.26 23.60 -11.55
CA GLU A 19 -17.09 23.75 -13.00
C GLU A 19 -15.69 23.34 -13.46
N ALA A 20 -14.67 23.53 -12.61
CA ALA A 20 -13.28 23.18 -12.91
C ALA A 20 -12.92 21.71 -12.60
N ARG A 21 -13.90 20.84 -12.28
CA ARG A 21 -13.65 19.41 -11.96
C ARG A 21 -12.79 18.71 -13.01
N ALA A 22 -13.12 18.85 -14.29
CA ALA A 22 -12.37 18.21 -15.37
C ALA A 22 -10.89 18.66 -15.41
N ILE A 23 -10.63 19.93 -15.11
CA ILE A 23 -9.26 20.48 -15.04
C ILE A 23 -8.51 19.84 -13.88
N ARG A 24 -9.13 19.70 -12.69
CA ARG A 24 -8.50 19.05 -11.54
C ARG A 24 -8.20 17.58 -11.80
N ILE A 25 -9.11 16.85 -12.48
CA ILE A 25 -8.86 15.46 -12.89
C ILE A 25 -7.64 15.39 -13.82
N LEU A 26 -7.52 16.30 -14.79
CA LEU A 26 -6.34 16.37 -15.66
C LEU A 26 -5.08 16.73 -14.89
N CYS A 27 -5.15 17.59 -13.88
CA CYS A 27 -4.01 17.87 -13.01
C CYS A 27 -3.53 16.61 -12.29
N GLU A 28 -4.43 15.78 -11.77
CA GLU A 28 -4.08 14.51 -11.10
C GLU A 28 -3.57 13.41 -12.06
N TYR A 29 -3.71 13.61 -13.36
CA TYR A 29 -3.09 12.77 -14.38
C TYR A 29 -1.73 13.34 -14.81
N GLU A 30 -1.65 14.63 -15.18
CA GLU A 30 -0.46 15.21 -15.80
C GLU A 30 0.65 15.54 -14.79
N GLU A 31 0.30 16.00 -13.59
CA GLU A 31 1.28 16.36 -12.55
C GLU A 31 2.05 15.14 -12.04
N PRO A 32 1.40 14.01 -11.64
CA PRO A 32 2.12 12.82 -11.26
C PRO A 32 2.97 12.24 -12.40
N LYS A 33 2.45 12.21 -13.64
CA LYS A 33 3.20 11.77 -14.80
C LYS A 33 4.51 12.54 -14.94
N ARG A 34 4.44 13.87 -14.95
CA ARG A 34 5.62 14.74 -15.06
C ARG A 34 6.61 14.48 -13.94
N ARG A 35 6.13 14.32 -12.70
CA ARG A 35 6.99 14.13 -11.54
C ARG A 35 7.66 12.76 -11.56
N PHE A 36 6.97 11.71 -11.93
CA PHE A 36 7.57 10.39 -12.15
C PHE A 36 8.66 10.43 -13.23
N GLU A 37 8.43 11.12 -14.34
CA GLU A 37 9.43 11.31 -15.39
C GLU A 37 10.66 12.06 -14.88
N GLN A 38 10.48 13.15 -14.11
CA GLN A 38 11.57 13.93 -13.51
C GLN A 38 12.39 13.14 -12.49
N GLU A 39 11.74 12.27 -11.73
CA GLU A 39 12.36 11.43 -10.70
C GLU A 39 12.84 10.07 -11.24
N ASN A 40 12.68 9.82 -12.56
CA ASN A 40 13.01 8.57 -13.25
C ASN A 40 12.32 7.34 -12.62
N VAL A 41 11.08 7.47 -12.18
CA VAL A 41 10.26 6.37 -11.67
C VAL A 41 9.43 5.82 -12.83
N THR A 42 9.80 4.64 -13.32
CA THR A 42 9.13 3.95 -14.43
C THR A 42 8.37 2.71 -13.99
N ASP A 43 8.84 2.07 -12.92
CA ASP A 43 8.34 0.77 -12.47
C ASP A 43 8.23 0.73 -10.95
N THR A 44 7.11 0.20 -10.45
CA THR A 44 6.84 0.10 -9.02
C THR A 44 6.46 -1.31 -8.59
N ILE A 45 6.76 -1.63 -7.33
CA ILE A 45 6.20 -2.78 -6.62
C ILE A 45 5.25 -2.21 -5.57
N VAL A 46 3.95 -2.53 -5.70
CA VAL A 46 2.92 -1.91 -4.89
C VAL A 46 2.62 -2.76 -3.67
N PHE A 47 2.58 -2.12 -2.50
CA PHE A 47 2.20 -2.74 -1.24
C PHE A 47 0.88 -2.14 -0.73
N PHE A 48 -0.09 -3.01 -0.50
CA PHE A 48 -1.37 -2.66 0.14
C PHE A 48 -1.54 -3.40 1.46
N GLY A 49 -2.27 -2.80 2.38
CA GLY A 49 -2.62 -3.42 3.65
C GLY A 49 -3.25 -2.43 4.62
N SER A 50 -3.50 -2.92 5.84
CA SER A 50 -4.20 -2.16 6.87
C SER A 50 -3.42 -0.94 7.36
N ALA A 51 -4.06 0.24 7.35
CA ALA A 51 -3.56 1.44 8.02
C ALA A 51 -3.55 1.32 9.56
N ARG A 52 -4.14 0.26 10.12
CA ARG A 52 -4.26 0.07 11.58
C ARG A 52 -3.13 -0.74 12.19
N ALA A 53 -2.28 -1.36 11.38
CA ALA A 53 -1.07 -2.02 11.86
C ALA A 53 -0.17 -1.01 12.59
N LYS A 54 0.55 -1.48 13.59
CA LYS A 54 1.52 -0.66 14.33
C LYS A 54 2.82 -1.43 14.44
N PRO A 55 3.96 -0.76 14.60
CA PRO A 55 5.19 -1.42 14.97
C PRO A 55 4.98 -2.34 16.18
N LEU A 56 5.61 -3.51 16.18
CA LEU A 56 5.44 -4.50 17.25
C LEU A 56 5.95 -3.95 18.60
N GLU A 57 7.00 -3.14 18.57
CA GLU A 57 7.53 -2.44 19.75
C GLU A 57 6.48 -1.56 20.41
N ASP A 58 5.79 -0.72 19.64
CA ASP A 58 4.74 0.19 20.14
C ASP A 58 3.59 -0.57 20.83
N ILE A 59 3.22 -1.73 20.25
CA ILE A 59 2.15 -2.56 20.82
C ILE A 59 2.61 -3.25 22.09
N ASN A 60 3.83 -3.76 22.14
CA ASN A 60 4.38 -4.39 23.34
C ASN A 60 4.56 -3.40 24.48
N ASP A 61 5.02 -2.18 24.19
CA ASP A 61 5.13 -1.10 25.16
C ASP A 61 3.77 -0.70 25.73
N LYS A 62 2.76 -0.61 24.85
CA LYS A 62 1.39 -0.33 25.27
C LYS A 62 0.81 -1.45 26.14
N ILE A 63 1.04 -2.71 25.80
CA ILE A 63 0.62 -3.85 26.62
C ILE A 63 1.28 -3.77 28.00
N SER A 64 2.59 -3.57 28.04
CA SER A 64 3.36 -3.46 29.28
C SER A 64 2.91 -2.30 30.16
N HIS A 65 2.53 -1.17 29.54
CA HIS A 65 1.97 -0.02 30.25
C HIS A 65 0.60 -0.35 30.87
N LEU A 66 -0.30 -0.95 30.07
CA LEU A 66 -1.65 -1.33 30.54
C LEU A 66 -1.60 -2.39 31.65
N GLU A 67 -0.69 -3.36 31.56
CA GLU A 67 -0.51 -4.37 32.60
C GLU A 67 0.02 -3.77 33.92
N ARG A 68 0.93 -2.79 33.84
CA ARG A 68 1.40 -2.03 35.02
C ARG A 68 0.27 -1.21 35.64
N GLU A 69 -0.57 -0.54 34.84
CA GLU A 69 -1.72 0.20 35.36
C GLU A 69 -2.73 -0.74 36.06
N LEU A 70 -3.00 -1.92 35.49
CA LEU A 70 -3.90 -2.91 36.08
C LEU A 70 -3.40 -3.50 37.42
N ALA A 71 -2.09 -3.42 37.68
CA ALA A 71 -1.50 -3.83 38.96
C ALA A 71 -1.71 -2.82 40.09
N LEU A 72 -2.18 -1.61 39.81
CA LEU A 72 -2.48 -0.60 40.79
C LEU A 72 -3.85 -0.85 41.44
N ASP A 73 -4.09 -0.18 42.59
CA ASP A 73 -5.42 -0.16 43.24
C ASP A 73 -6.37 0.74 42.44
N LEU A 74 -7.32 0.13 41.74
CA LEU A 74 -8.24 0.79 40.81
C LEU A 74 -9.68 0.54 41.18
N SER A 75 -10.55 1.48 40.84
CA SER A 75 -12.01 1.23 40.90
C SER A 75 -12.39 0.10 39.91
N GLU A 76 -13.46 -0.61 40.23
CA GLU A 76 -13.92 -1.75 39.42
C GLU A 76 -14.27 -1.35 37.99
N GLU A 77 -14.84 -0.15 37.80
CA GLU A 77 -15.16 0.41 36.49
C GLU A 77 -13.89 0.66 35.65
N LYS A 78 -12.89 1.34 36.22
CA LYS A 78 -11.61 1.62 35.54
C LYS A 78 -10.87 0.33 35.21
N ARG A 79 -10.89 -0.67 36.12
CA ARG A 79 -10.28 -1.99 35.85
C ARG A 79 -10.90 -2.65 34.63
N LYS A 80 -12.24 -2.72 34.55
CA LYS A 80 -12.95 -3.31 33.40
C LYS A 80 -12.63 -2.63 32.07
N ASP A 81 -12.51 -1.30 32.06
CA ASP A 81 -12.20 -0.56 30.87
C ASP A 81 -10.74 -0.84 30.40
N LEU A 82 -9.79 -0.86 31.34
CA LEU A 82 -8.40 -1.21 31.02
C LEU A 82 -8.27 -2.65 30.52
N GLU A 83 -8.98 -3.60 31.10
CA GLU A 83 -9.02 -5.00 30.65
C GLU A 83 -9.54 -5.11 29.20
N LYS A 84 -10.60 -4.37 28.84
CA LYS A 84 -11.11 -4.31 27.45
C LYS A 84 -10.06 -3.75 26.49
N ILE A 85 -9.39 -2.65 26.89
CA ILE A 85 -8.34 -2.03 26.08
C ILE A 85 -7.17 -3.00 25.91
N LEU A 86 -6.74 -3.66 26.99
CA LEU A 86 -5.66 -4.65 26.95
C LEU A 86 -6.00 -5.83 26.04
N ALA A 87 -7.21 -6.38 26.18
CA ALA A 87 -7.68 -7.48 25.32
C ALA A 87 -7.69 -7.08 23.83
N LYS A 88 -8.15 -5.85 23.52
CA LYS A 88 -8.11 -5.31 22.14
C LYS A 88 -6.68 -5.10 21.67
N THR A 89 -5.80 -4.58 22.52
CA THR A 89 -4.38 -4.36 22.17
C THR A 89 -3.66 -5.68 21.93
N LYS A 90 -3.89 -6.71 22.75
CA LYS A 90 -3.33 -8.05 22.54
C LYS A 90 -3.77 -8.68 21.22
N LYS A 91 -5.00 -8.44 20.75
CA LYS A 91 -5.46 -8.89 19.44
C LYS A 91 -4.75 -8.20 18.27
N SER A 92 -4.22 -6.99 18.46
CA SER A 92 -3.49 -6.27 17.42
C SER A 92 -2.04 -6.75 17.21
N VAL A 93 -1.50 -7.56 18.12
CA VAL A 93 -0.14 -8.14 18.02
C VAL A 93 0.05 -8.85 16.68
N GLN A 94 -0.91 -9.69 16.29
CA GLN A 94 -0.84 -10.42 15.03
C GLN A 94 -0.72 -9.50 13.81
N LEU A 95 -1.45 -8.38 13.79
CA LEU A 95 -1.34 -7.40 12.71
C LEU A 95 0.01 -6.65 12.75
N SER A 96 0.58 -6.49 13.94
CA SER A 96 1.91 -5.89 14.13
C SER A 96 3.04 -6.81 13.67
N GLU A 97 2.87 -8.13 13.79
CA GLU A 97 3.80 -9.10 13.19
C GLU A 97 3.84 -8.94 11.67
N TYR A 98 2.69 -8.76 11.02
CA TYR A 98 2.64 -8.47 9.58
C TYR A 98 3.25 -7.10 9.23
N TYR A 99 3.20 -6.10 10.12
CA TYR A 99 3.93 -4.85 9.93
C TYR A 99 5.44 -5.10 9.79
N GLU A 100 6.05 -5.83 10.74
CA GLU A 100 7.48 -6.11 10.71
C GLU A 100 7.88 -7.00 9.52
N GLN A 101 7.06 -8.00 9.19
CA GLN A 101 7.30 -8.86 8.03
C GLN A 101 7.21 -8.09 6.71
N THR A 102 6.26 -7.17 6.59
CA THR A 102 6.13 -6.29 5.42
C THR A 102 7.34 -5.37 5.27
N ARG A 103 7.79 -4.78 6.39
CA ARG A 103 8.99 -3.94 6.43
C ARG A 103 10.22 -4.71 5.97
N GLU A 104 10.40 -5.93 6.46
CA GLU A 104 11.52 -6.79 6.06
C GLU A 104 11.43 -7.20 4.59
N LEU A 105 10.26 -7.61 4.09
CA LEU A 105 10.08 -7.96 2.69
C LEU A 105 10.39 -6.77 1.76
N ALA A 106 9.86 -5.58 2.07
CA ALA A 106 10.12 -4.37 1.28
C ALA A 106 11.60 -3.99 1.29
N LYS A 107 12.27 -4.11 2.45
CA LYS A 107 13.71 -3.90 2.59
C LYS A 107 14.52 -4.85 1.73
N ARG A 108 14.22 -6.14 1.77
CA ARG A 108 14.91 -7.18 0.97
C ARG A 108 14.72 -6.96 -0.53
N ILE A 109 13.50 -6.66 -0.97
CA ILE A 109 13.21 -6.35 -2.38
C ILE A 109 14.00 -5.11 -2.82
N THR A 110 14.03 -4.06 -2.01
CA THR A 110 14.78 -2.84 -2.32
C THR A 110 16.28 -3.11 -2.38
N ALA A 111 16.85 -3.87 -1.44
CA ALA A 111 18.25 -4.25 -1.45
C ALA A 111 18.60 -5.06 -2.71
N TRP A 112 17.80 -6.06 -3.06
CA TRP A 112 17.95 -6.83 -4.29
C TRP A 112 17.93 -5.92 -5.54
N ASP A 113 16.97 -4.99 -5.61
CA ASP A 113 16.90 -4.06 -6.74
C ASP A 113 18.12 -3.15 -6.83
N MET A 114 18.66 -2.70 -5.70
CA MET A 114 19.87 -1.85 -5.66
C MET A 114 21.14 -2.60 -6.09
N GLU A 115 21.23 -3.89 -5.85
CA GLU A 115 22.39 -4.73 -6.21
C GLU A 115 22.36 -5.20 -7.66
N ARG A 116 21.18 -5.35 -8.26
CA ARG A 116 21.05 -5.84 -9.62
C ARG A 116 21.48 -4.80 -10.67
N LYS A 117 21.95 -5.29 -11.83
CA LYS A 117 22.34 -4.48 -12.98
C LYS A 117 21.23 -4.43 -14.05
N GLY A 118 19.97 -4.33 -13.61
CA GLY A 118 18.84 -4.25 -14.53
C GLY A 118 18.72 -2.90 -15.25
N PRO A 119 17.98 -2.83 -16.37
CA PRO A 119 17.78 -1.60 -17.13
C PRO A 119 16.93 -0.57 -16.34
N ASN A 120 16.00 -1.04 -15.53
CA ASN A 120 15.07 -0.23 -14.75
C ASN A 120 15.23 -0.47 -13.25
N ARG A 121 14.78 0.50 -12.44
CA ARG A 121 14.65 0.36 -11.00
C ARG A 121 13.20 0.11 -10.62
N TYR A 122 12.98 -0.71 -9.59
CA TYR A 122 11.69 -0.98 -9.02
C TYR A 122 11.53 -0.26 -7.68
N TYR A 123 10.64 0.71 -7.63
CA TYR A 123 10.39 1.50 -6.42
C TYR A 123 9.25 0.90 -5.62
N ILE A 124 9.41 0.79 -4.30
CA ILE A 124 8.28 0.44 -3.42
C ILE A 124 7.25 1.56 -3.49
N SER A 125 6.00 1.21 -3.76
CA SER A 125 4.89 2.17 -3.82
C SER A 125 3.77 1.74 -2.87
N THR A 126 3.18 2.70 -2.19
CA THR A 126 2.08 2.47 -1.24
C THR A 126 1.05 3.58 -1.32
N GLY A 127 -0.07 3.43 -0.58
CA GLY A 127 -1.02 4.51 -0.38
C GLY A 127 -0.52 5.67 0.49
N GLY A 128 0.71 5.61 0.97
CA GLY A 128 1.35 6.70 1.72
C GLY A 128 0.87 6.88 3.16
N GLY A 129 -0.17 6.16 3.60
CA GLY A 129 -0.71 6.24 4.94
C GLY A 129 0.11 5.46 5.98
N PRO A 130 -0.40 5.37 7.23
CA PRO A 130 0.24 4.61 8.30
C PRO A 130 0.09 3.09 8.11
N GLY A 131 0.60 2.33 9.05
CA GLY A 131 0.43 0.88 9.13
C GLY A 131 1.26 0.10 8.12
N ILE A 132 0.66 -0.84 7.40
CA ILE A 132 1.36 -1.67 6.40
C ILE A 132 2.02 -0.81 5.32
N MET A 133 1.38 0.28 4.91
CA MET A 133 1.92 1.22 3.94
C MET A 133 3.21 1.88 4.46
N GLU A 134 3.17 2.34 5.71
CA GLU A 134 4.34 2.87 6.41
C GLU A 134 5.45 1.81 6.54
N ALA A 135 5.09 0.58 6.92
CA ALA A 135 6.04 -0.52 7.05
C ALA A 135 6.84 -0.76 5.75
N ALA A 136 6.15 -0.78 4.60
CA ALA A 136 6.78 -0.97 3.31
C ALA A 136 7.69 0.23 2.92
N ASN A 137 7.21 1.47 3.08
CA ASN A 137 8.05 2.65 2.83
C ASN A 137 9.27 2.70 3.77
N ARG A 138 9.10 2.36 5.06
CA ARG A 138 10.17 2.27 6.05
C ARG A 138 11.22 1.23 5.65
N GLY A 139 10.79 0.02 5.27
CA GLY A 139 11.69 -1.03 4.79
C GLY A 139 12.55 -0.57 3.62
N ALA A 140 11.95 0.12 2.64
CA ALA A 140 12.70 0.68 1.52
C ALA A 140 13.70 1.76 1.96
N SER A 141 13.32 2.64 2.88
CA SER A 141 14.18 3.74 3.38
C SER A 141 15.38 3.26 4.20
N GLU A 142 15.35 2.03 4.73
CA GLU A 142 16.45 1.43 5.49
C GLU A 142 17.59 0.91 4.59
N VAL A 143 17.39 0.86 3.28
CA VAL A 143 18.41 0.47 2.31
C VAL A 143 19.13 1.73 1.82
N PRO A 144 20.47 1.79 1.86
CA PRO A 144 21.22 2.93 1.34
C PRO A 144 20.86 3.25 -0.11
N GLY A 145 20.35 4.45 -0.38
CA GLY A 145 19.88 4.87 -1.70
C GLY A 145 18.48 4.32 -2.08
N GLY A 146 17.85 3.52 -1.23
CA GLY A 146 16.48 3.05 -1.44
C GLY A 146 15.49 4.21 -1.44
N ARG A 147 14.55 4.20 -2.37
CA ARG A 147 13.50 5.23 -2.53
C ARG A 147 12.14 4.58 -2.60
N SER A 148 11.12 5.30 -2.13
CA SER A 148 9.74 4.83 -2.18
C SER A 148 8.74 5.93 -2.50
N VAL A 149 7.59 5.52 -3.02
CA VAL A 149 6.50 6.35 -3.49
C VAL A 149 5.31 6.25 -2.54
N GLY A 150 4.64 7.36 -2.29
CA GLY A 150 3.36 7.41 -1.57
C GLY A 150 2.28 8.06 -2.42
N LEU A 151 1.22 7.31 -2.74
CA LEU A 151 0.06 7.80 -3.48
C LEU A 151 -1.11 7.97 -2.49
N GLY A 152 -1.12 9.07 -1.74
CA GLY A 152 -2.14 9.40 -0.77
C GLY A 152 -3.49 9.77 -1.39
N ILE A 153 -4.51 9.77 -0.55
CA ILE A 153 -5.86 10.26 -0.88
C ILE A 153 -6.32 11.20 0.23
N SER A 154 -6.86 12.34 -0.14
CA SER A 154 -7.43 13.28 0.84
C SER A 154 -8.62 12.65 1.54
N LEU A 155 -8.46 12.30 2.80
CA LEU A 155 -9.52 11.78 3.67
C LEU A 155 -9.76 12.76 4.83
N PRO A 156 -11.01 12.85 5.33
CA PRO A 156 -11.33 13.78 6.43
C PRO A 156 -10.55 13.53 7.73
N PHE A 157 -9.86 12.39 7.85
CA PHE A 157 -9.20 11.92 9.08
C PHE A 157 -7.70 11.63 8.94
N GLU A 158 -7.14 11.78 7.72
CA GLU A 158 -5.71 11.54 7.45
C GLU A 158 -5.11 12.85 6.92
N GLU A 159 -4.22 13.46 7.69
CA GLU A 159 -3.68 14.78 7.36
C GLU A 159 -2.31 14.72 6.66
N ASN A 160 -1.57 13.60 6.77
CA ASN A 160 -0.19 13.54 6.26
C ASN A 160 0.19 12.15 5.75
N LEU A 161 1.07 12.14 4.78
CA LEU A 161 1.79 10.93 4.35
C LEU A 161 2.77 10.48 5.44
N ASN A 162 3.12 9.18 5.46
CA ASN A 162 4.11 8.66 6.40
C ASN A 162 5.53 9.23 6.11
N PRO A 163 6.40 9.33 7.13
CA PRO A 163 7.68 10.05 7.03
C PRO A 163 8.76 9.31 6.23
N TYR A 164 8.50 8.09 5.77
CA TYR A 164 9.48 7.26 5.05
C TYR A 164 9.37 7.34 3.52
N ILE A 165 8.44 8.14 3.02
CA ILE A 165 8.31 8.43 1.59
C ILE A 165 9.43 9.36 1.17
N SER A 166 10.04 9.06 0.01
CA SER A 166 11.14 9.86 -0.50
C SER A 166 10.70 11.27 -0.92
N ASP A 167 11.57 12.24 -0.71
CA ASP A 167 11.33 13.61 -1.16
C ASP A 167 10.96 13.64 -2.66
N GLY A 168 9.94 14.41 -2.99
CA GLY A 168 9.43 14.52 -4.35
C GLY A 168 8.52 13.35 -4.80
N LEU A 169 8.42 12.25 -4.06
CA LEU A 169 7.63 11.06 -4.42
C LEU A 169 6.37 10.86 -3.56
N GLY A 170 5.98 11.86 -2.79
CA GLY A 170 4.68 11.94 -2.13
C GLY A 170 3.66 12.65 -3.01
N PHE A 171 2.52 12.02 -3.23
CA PHE A 171 1.40 12.54 -4.01
C PHE A 171 0.13 12.51 -3.18
N GLU A 172 -0.75 13.47 -3.41
CA GLU A 172 -2.06 13.51 -2.77
C GLU A 172 -3.15 13.66 -3.84
N PHE A 173 -4.09 12.74 -3.86
CA PHE A 173 -5.20 12.68 -4.79
C PHE A 173 -6.51 13.05 -4.09
N HIS A 174 -7.38 13.72 -4.81
CA HIS A 174 -8.77 13.95 -4.42
C HIS A 174 -9.69 12.86 -4.97
N TYR A 175 -9.39 12.34 -6.17
CA TYR A 175 -10.23 11.36 -6.86
C TYR A 175 -9.64 9.95 -6.73
N PHE A 176 -10.46 8.99 -6.25
CA PHE A 176 -10.04 7.59 -6.12
C PHE A 176 -9.59 6.97 -7.45
N PHE A 177 -10.32 7.22 -8.54
CA PHE A 177 -10.04 6.60 -9.84
C PHE A 177 -8.72 7.08 -10.47
N THR A 178 -8.31 8.33 -10.29
CA THR A 178 -7.03 8.84 -10.75
C THR A 178 -5.88 8.21 -9.98
N ARG A 179 -6.03 8.07 -8.65
CA ARG A 179 -5.07 7.38 -7.79
C ARG A 179 -4.93 5.91 -8.17
N LYS A 180 -6.05 5.19 -8.37
CA LYS A 180 -6.06 3.78 -8.80
C LYS A 180 -5.35 3.57 -10.12
N TYR A 181 -5.56 4.47 -11.08
CA TYR A 181 -4.82 4.46 -12.35
C TYR A 181 -3.31 4.47 -12.11
N TRP A 182 -2.80 5.36 -11.27
CA TRP A 182 -1.37 5.47 -11.02
C TRP A 182 -0.78 4.29 -10.26
N PHE A 183 -1.54 3.65 -9.36
CA PHE A 183 -1.11 2.41 -8.75
C PHE A 183 -0.84 1.33 -9.79
N LEU A 184 -1.72 1.14 -10.75
CA LEU A 184 -1.63 0.05 -11.72
C LEU A 184 -0.77 0.37 -12.94
N TYR A 185 -0.70 1.64 -13.34
CA TYR A 185 0.02 2.05 -14.54
C TYR A 185 1.51 1.71 -14.48
N LEU A 186 2.17 2.02 -13.37
CA LEU A 186 3.59 1.74 -13.14
C LEU A 186 3.84 0.37 -12.48
N CYS A 187 2.80 -0.33 -12.04
CA CYS A 187 2.93 -1.56 -11.26
C CYS A 187 3.52 -2.71 -12.08
N LYS A 188 4.55 -3.34 -11.53
CA LYS A 188 5.19 -4.56 -12.08
C LYS A 188 5.03 -5.77 -11.18
N ALA A 189 4.79 -5.56 -9.88
CA ALA A 189 4.45 -6.61 -8.95
C ALA A 189 3.62 -6.03 -7.79
N MET A 190 2.89 -6.88 -7.09
CA MET A 190 2.00 -6.45 -6.02
C MET A 190 2.08 -7.37 -4.81
N VAL A 191 2.13 -6.77 -3.62
CA VAL A 191 2.04 -7.46 -2.32
C VAL A 191 0.84 -6.92 -1.57
N ILE A 192 -0.08 -7.81 -1.23
CA ILE A 192 -1.32 -7.47 -0.55
C ILE A 192 -1.33 -8.14 0.82
N CYS A 193 -1.09 -7.35 1.85
CA CYS A 193 -1.07 -7.77 3.25
C CYS A 193 -2.47 -7.68 3.87
N PRO A 194 -2.67 -8.24 5.09
CA PRO A 194 -3.94 -8.14 5.79
C PRO A 194 -4.47 -6.72 5.86
N GLY A 195 -5.71 -6.51 5.38
CA GLY A 195 -6.27 -5.18 5.26
C GLY A 195 -7.79 -5.16 5.18
N GLY A 196 -8.37 -3.97 5.23
CA GLY A 196 -9.81 -3.75 5.15
C GLY A 196 -10.32 -3.50 3.74
N PHE A 197 -11.46 -2.81 3.64
CA PHE A 197 -12.16 -2.59 2.37
C PHE A 197 -11.30 -1.89 1.31
N GLY A 198 -10.50 -0.90 1.67
CA GLY A 198 -9.63 -0.24 0.69
C GLY A 198 -8.56 -1.18 0.11
N THR A 199 -8.02 -2.10 0.93
CA THR A 199 -7.09 -3.13 0.46
C THR A 199 -7.78 -4.13 -0.47
N LEU A 200 -9.01 -4.53 -0.13
CA LEU A 200 -9.82 -5.44 -0.93
C LEU A 200 -10.25 -4.83 -2.26
N ASP A 201 -10.58 -3.55 -2.26
CA ASP A 201 -10.94 -2.78 -3.44
C ASP A 201 -9.82 -2.80 -4.49
N GLU A 202 -8.58 -2.56 -4.07
CA GLU A 202 -7.41 -2.62 -4.97
C GLU A 202 -7.07 -4.06 -5.40
N LEU A 203 -7.24 -5.04 -4.51
CA LEU A 203 -7.05 -6.45 -4.85
C LEU A 203 -8.02 -6.88 -5.94
N PHE A 204 -9.32 -6.69 -5.73
CA PHE A 204 -10.32 -7.17 -6.67
C PHE A 204 -10.34 -6.40 -7.99
N GLU A 205 -10.00 -5.11 -7.99
CA GLU A 205 -9.77 -4.38 -9.24
C GLU A 205 -8.64 -5.02 -10.05
N THR A 206 -7.50 -5.28 -9.39
CA THR A 206 -6.34 -5.90 -10.05
C THR A 206 -6.67 -7.28 -10.60
N LEU A 207 -7.31 -8.13 -9.80
CA LEU A 207 -7.72 -9.48 -10.25
C LEU A 207 -8.71 -9.41 -11.41
N THR A 208 -9.69 -8.50 -11.35
CA THR A 208 -10.66 -8.28 -12.44
C THR A 208 -9.98 -7.84 -13.72
N LEU A 209 -9.04 -6.92 -13.66
CA LEU A 209 -8.31 -6.42 -14.84
C LEU A 209 -7.42 -7.50 -15.46
N ARG A 210 -6.85 -8.39 -14.65
CA ARG A 210 -6.07 -9.54 -15.13
C ARG A 210 -6.98 -10.62 -15.74
N GLN A 211 -8.02 -11.03 -15.02
CA GLN A 211 -9.00 -12.02 -15.46
C GLN A 211 -9.65 -11.64 -16.80
N THR A 212 -10.00 -10.38 -16.98
CA THR A 212 -10.65 -9.87 -18.20
C THR A 212 -9.66 -9.54 -19.33
N GLY A 213 -8.36 -9.77 -19.13
CA GLY A 213 -7.32 -9.48 -20.12
C GLY A 213 -7.10 -8.00 -20.41
N LYS A 214 -7.54 -7.08 -19.53
CA LYS A 214 -7.20 -5.66 -19.63
C LYS A 214 -5.75 -5.41 -19.26
N ILE A 215 -5.22 -6.16 -18.30
CA ILE A 215 -3.79 -6.27 -18.01
C ILE A 215 -3.32 -7.62 -18.53
N THR A 216 -2.58 -7.59 -19.64
CA THR A 216 -2.03 -8.79 -20.29
C THR A 216 -0.58 -9.07 -19.91
N LYS A 217 0.14 -8.05 -19.39
CA LYS A 217 1.51 -8.22 -18.89
C LYS A 217 1.50 -9.10 -17.65
N PRO A 218 2.52 -9.94 -17.43
CA PRO A 218 2.72 -10.63 -16.17
C PRO A 218 2.71 -9.62 -15.02
N LEU A 219 2.07 -9.97 -13.92
CA LEU A 219 2.00 -9.14 -12.72
C LEU A 219 2.07 -10.07 -11.50
N PRO A 220 3.28 -10.46 -11.06
CA PRO A 220 3.45 -11.23 -9.83
C PRO A 220 2.68 -10.59 -8.68
N THR A 221 1.70 -11.32 -8.15
CA THR A 221 0.82 -10.83 -7.09
C THR A 221 0.88 -11.78 -5.90
N VAL A 222 1.22 -11.27 -4.73
CA VAL A 222 1.30 -12.05 -3.49
C VAL A 222 0.21 -11.57 -2.53
N LEU A 223 -0.64 -12.49 -2.09
CA LEU A 223 -1.50 -12.32 -0.92
C LEU A 223 -0.67 -12.77 0.31
N PHE A 224 0.01 -11.83 0.92
CA PHE A 224 0.85 -12.08 2.08
C PHE A 224 0.00 -12.13 3.34
N GLY A 225 0.13 -13.20 4.14
CA GLY A 225 -0.70 -13.41 5.31
C GLY A 225 -1.75 -14.51 5.10
N LYS A 226 -1.29 -15.73 4.75
CA LYS A 226 -2.15 -16.90 4.46
C LYS A 226 -3.22 -17.11 5.51
N LYS A 227 -2.87 -17.07 6.78
CA LYS A 227 -3.82 -17.23 7.89
C LYS A 227 -4.97 -16.23 7.84
N TYR A 228 -4.71 -14.97 7.46
CA TYR A 228 -5.72 -13.94 7.30
C TYR A 228 -6.59 -14.23 6.07
N TRP A 229 -5.97 -14.46 4.91
CA TRP A 229 -6.67 -14.63 3.64
C TRP A 229 -7.57 -15.85 3.64
N ASP A 230 -7.09 -17.00 4.12
CA ASP A 230 -7.89 -18.24 4.26
C ASP A 230 -9.08 -18.07 5.23
N SER A 231 -9.00 -17.12 6.17
CA SER A 231 -10.09 -16.88 7.13
C SER A 231 -11.21 -15.97 6.61
N ILE A 232 -10.95 -15.17 5.57
CA ILE A 232 -11.93 -14.20 5.04
C ILE A 232 -12.43 -14.55 3.65
N PHE A 233 -11.68 -15.35 2.88
CA PHE A 233 -12.08 -15.80 1.55
C PHE A 233 -12.06 -17.31 1.42
N ASN A 234 -13.10 -17.85 0.77
CA ASN A 234 -13.09 -19.20 0.24
C ASN A 234 -13.14 -19.11 -1.29
N LEU A 235 -11.95 -18.98 -1.90
CA LEU A 235 -11.83 -18.81 -3.35
C LEU A 235 -12.18 -20.06 -4.12
N ASP A 236 -11.96 -21.26 -3.55
CA ASP A 236 -12.36 -22.54 -4.16
C ASP A 236 -13.89 -22.60 -4.34
N VAL A 237 -14.65 -22.12 -3.36
CA VAL A 237 -16.11 -22.02 -3.46
C VAL A 237 -16.55 -21.08 -4.58
N MET A 238 -15.82 -19.98 -4.81
CA MET A 238 -16.12 -19.08 -5.93
C MET A 238 -15.94 -19.80 -7.29
N ALA A 239 -14.92 -20.63 -7.41
CA ALA A 239 -14.69 -21.46 -8.59
C ALA A 239 -15.77 -22.56 -8.73
N GLU A 240 -16.15 -23.25 -7.63
CA GLU A 240 -17.22 -24.24 -7.61
C GLU A 240 -18.58 -23.65 -8.04
N TRP A 241 -18.88 -22.40 -7.64
CA TRP A 241 -20.09 -21.69 -8.07
C TRP A 241 -20.01 -21.14 -9.50
N GLY A 242 -18.83 -21.24 -10.14
CA GLY A 242 -18.61 -20.74 -11.49
C GLY A 242 -18.60 -19.20 -11.59
N THR A 243 -18.34 -18.49 -10.48
CA THR A 243 -18.20 -17.02 -10.47
C THR A 243 -16.82 -16.57 -10.89
N ILE A 244 -15.83 -17.47 -10.77
CA ILE A 244 -14.48 -17.36 -11.32
C ILE A 244 -14.10 -18.70 -11.96
N SER A 245 -13.10 -18.71 -12.83
CA SER A 245 -12.52 -19.94 -13.37
C SER A 245 -11.48 -20.54 -12.42
N PRO A 246 -11.26 -21.87 -12.39
CA PRO A 246 -10.20 -22.48 -11.60
C PRO A 246 -8.81 -21.86 -11.89
N GLU A 247 -8.53 -21.50 -13.14
CA GLU A 247 -7.29 -20.87 -13.59
C GLU A 247 -7.09 -19.48 -13.02
N ASP A 248 -8.15 -18.82 -12.55
CA ASP A 248 -8.03 -17.52 -11.88
C ASP A 248 -7.32 -17.61 -10.53
N LEU A 249 -7.28 -18.80 -9.93
CA LEU A 249 -6.54 -19.07 -8.69
C LEU A 249 -5.04 -19.05 -8.90
N ASP A 250 -4.56 -19.21 -10.13
CA ASP A 250 -3.14 -19.11 -10.49
C ASP A 250 -2.66 -17.65 -10.66
N LEU A 251 -3.57 -16.67 -10.55
CA LEU A 251 -3.23 -15.26 -10.68
C LEU A 251 -2.39 -14.71 -9.52
N PHE A 252 -2.28 -15.41 -8.40
CA PHE A 252 -1.59 -14.94 -7.20
C PHE A 252 -1.02 -16.09 -6.38
N LEU A 253 0.00 -15.79 -5.58
CA LEU A 253 0.55 -16.67 -4.55
C LEU A 253 -0.04 -16.26 -3.18
N ILE A 254 -0.49 -17.22 -2.37
CA ILE A 254 -0.86 -16.97 -0.96
C ILE A 254 0.20 -17.59 -0.06
N THR A 255 0.87 -16.79 0.78
CA THR A 255 1.93 -17.27 1.67
C THR A 255 2.06 -16.43 2.94
N ASP A 256 2.63 -17.04 4.00
CA ASP A 256 3.13 -16.38 5.20
C ASP A 256 4.67 -16.27 5.20
N SER A 257 5.34 -16.83 4.18
CA SER A 257 6.80 -16.86 4.09
C SER A 257 7.34 -15.63 3.36
N ILE A 258 8.21 -14.87 4.03
CA ILE A 258 8.94 -13.76 3.41
C ILE A 258 9.82 -14.27 2.26
N ASP A 259 10.45 -15.43 2.41
CA ASP A 259 11.32 -16.01 1.39
C ASP A 259 10.54 -16.38 0.13
N GLU A 260 9.42 -17.08 0.28
CA GLU A 260 8.56 -17.43 -0.86
C GLU A 260 8.01 -16.19 -1.57
N ALA A 261 7.56 -15.18 -0.81
CA ALA A 261 7.07 -13.93 -1.38
C ALA A 261 8.17 -13.18 -2.14
N PHE A 262 9.36 -13.11 -1.56
CA PHE A 262 10.52 -12.49 -2.17
C PHE A 262 10.92 -13.20 -3.47
N ASP A 263 11.09 -14.53 -3.43
CA ASP A 263 11.49 -15.33 -4.59
C ASP A 263 10.44 -15.24 -5.73
N PHE A 264 9.16 -15.36 -5.38
CA PHE A 264 8.08 -15.25 -6.36
C PHE A 264 8.05 -13.90 -7.08
N ILE A 265 8.22 -12.80 -6.34
CA ILE A 265 8.25 -11.45 -6.92
C ILE A 265 9.48 -11.24 -7.75
N THR A 266 10.67 -11.53 -7.21
CA THR A 266 11.93 -11.25 -7.90
C THR A 266 12.11 -12.11 -9.13
N GLN A 267 11.75 -13.40 -9.08
CA GLN A 267 11.78 -14.28 -10.25
C GLN A 267 10.80 -13.81 -11.32
N GLY A 268 9.57 -13.45 -10.93
CA GLY A 268 8.59 -12.93 -11.89
C GLY A 268 9.03 -11.64 -12.58
N LEU A 269 9.75 -10.76 -11.88
CA LEU A 269 10.33 -9.54 -12.46
C LEU A 269 11.47 -9.85 -13.42
N ILE A 270 12.36 -10.79 -13.08
CA ILE A 270 13.44 -11.26 -13.94
C ILE A 270 12.88 -11.89 -15.22
N ASP A 271 11.86 -12.73 -15.10
CA ASP A 271 11.23 -13.39 -16.26
C ASP A 271 10.57 -12.37 -17.21
N MET A 272 9.98 -11.30 -16.66
CA MET A 272 9.44 -10.20 -17.48
C MET A 272 10.53 -9.46 -18.24
N GLU A 273 11.67 -9.17 -17.61
CA GLU A 273 12.80 -8.48 -18.28
C GLU A 273 13.40 -9.33 -19.40
N ASN A 274 13.48 -10.65 -19.22
CA ASN A 274 14.02 -11.58 -20.21
C ASN A 274 13.10 -11.76 -21.42
N ASN A 275 11.78 -11.47 -21.29
CA ASN A 275 10.79 -11.64 -22.34
C ASN A 275 10.35 -10.31 -22.99
N SER A 276 10.94 -9.18 -22.61
CA SER A 276 10.67 -7.84 -23.17
C SER A 276 11.71 -7.46 -24.22
#